data_7300546deac6fd08a2a2c14af8338a56
#
_entry.id   7300546deac6fd08a2a2c14af8338a56
#
_cell.length_a   1.000
_cell.length_b   1.000
_cell.length_c   1.000
_cell.angle_alpha   90.00
_cell.angle_beta   90.00
_cell.angle_gamma   90.00
#
_symmetry.space_group_name_H-M   'P 1'
#
loop_
_entity.id
_entity.type
_entity.pdbx_description
1 polymer ?
#
loop_
_entity_poly.entity_id
_entity_poly.type
_entity_poly.pdbx_seq_one_letter_code
_entity_poly.pdbx_strand_id
1 'polypeptide(L)'
;MDATILPAVGQGPPYVFQGVMCSPRRFDTKPAMHTDTTSYNAALEPGDREVCDLLSQEIRRHLPEAENKIWHGHPVWFLDGNPVVGYSKLKHCVRLLFWSGQSFGEDGLAKEGSFQAAEARFTAADQIDTAALARWLAKARDIQWDYKNIVRRKGRLERLK
;
A
#
# COMPACT_ATOMS: atom_id res chain seq x y z
N MET A 1 -24.38 46.31 16.53
CA MET A 1 -24.34 45.76 16.25
C MET A 1 -24.16 44.97 16.22
N ASP A 2 -23.97 44.80 16.27
CA ASP A 2 -23.81 44.07 16.02
C ASP A 2 -23.38 43.21 16.05
N ALA A 3 -23.26 43.58 16.02
CA ALA A 3 -22.94 42.81 15.79
C ALA A 3 -22.63 42.08 15.78
N THR A 4 -22.49 42.14 15.82
CA THR A 4 -22.20 41.43 15.62
C THR A 4 -21.95 40.58 15.58
N ILE A 5 -21.97 40.79 15.60
CA ILE A 5 -21.82 40.07 15.34
C ILE A 5 -21.56 39.16 15.22
N LEU A 6 -21.33 39.21 15.31
CA LEU A 6 -21.13 38.35 14.94
C LEU A 6 -20.83 37.44 14.84
N PRO A 7 -20.81 37.72 14.93
CA PRO A 7 -20.50 36.80 14.61
C PRO A 7 -20.20 35.99 14.65
N ALA A 8 -20.12 36.12 14.57
CA ALA A 8 -19.93 35.28 14.27
C ALA A 8 -19.58 34.47 14.29
N VAL A 9 -19.63 34.72 14.45
CA VAL A 9 -19.39 33.99 14.18
C VAL A 9 -19.04 33.13 14.20
N GLY A 10 -19.04 33.38 14.22
CA GLY A 10 -18.80 32.67 13.78
C GLY A 10 -18.42 31.90 13.92
N GLN A 11 -18.42 31.90 13.79
CA GLN A 11 -18.24 31.30 13.53
C GLN A 11 -17.90 30.47 13.37
N GLY A 12 -17.93 30.90 13.43
CA GLY A 12 -17.62 30.34 12.82
C GLY A 12 -17.25 29.64 12.79
N PRO A 13 -17.31 29.69 12.61
CA PRO A 13 -16.99 29.11 12.14
C PRO A 13 -16.73 28.43 12.18
N PRO A 14 -16.78 28.58 12.01
CA PRO A 14 -16.54 28.03 11.68
C PRO A 14 -16.14 27.34 11.88
N TYR A 15 -15.92 27.19 11.70
CA TYR A 15 -15.67 26.65 11.60
C TYR A 15 -15.54 25.89 11.68
N VAL A 16 -15.34 26.23 11.56
CA VAL A 16 -15.16 25.75 11.42
C VAL A 16 -15.06 25.12 11.56
N PHE A 17 -14.84 24.98 11.40
CA PHE A 17 -14.73 24.50 11.33
C PHE A 17 -14.56 23.91 11.26
N GLN A 18 -14.54 24.11 11.06
CA GLN A 18 -14.12 23.64 10.85
C GLN A 18 -13.63 22.94 10.86
N GLY A 19 -13.53 23.10 10.85
CA GLY A 19 -12.83 22.48 10.56
C GLY A 19 -12.29 21.98 10.85
N VAL A 20 -12.34 22.11 10.94
CA VAL A 20 -11.62 21.66 10.98
C VAL A 20 -11.22 21.19 11.32
N MET A 21 -11.25 21.23 11.23
CA MET A 21 -10.61 20.80 11.37
C MET A 21 -10.09 20.35 11.53
N CYS A 22 -9.92 20.53 11.46
CA CYS A 22 -9.11 20.06 11.50
C CYS A 22 -8.48 19.80 11.85
N SER A 23 -8.36 19.89 11.96
CA SER A 23 -7.43 19.55 12.13
C SER A 23 -6.81 19.45 12.61
N PRO A 24 -6.72 19.59 12.69
CA PRO A 24 -5.72 19.43 12.89
C PRO A 24 -5.41 19.07 13.53
N ARG A 25 -5.26 18.90 13.49
CA ARG A 25 -4.66 18.44 13.95
C ARG A 25 -3.87 17.99 13.81
N ARG A 26 -3.47 17.92 13.82
CA ARG A 26 -2.68 17.50 13.84
C ARG A 26 -1.65 17.73 13.89
N PHE A 27 -1.15 18.02 14.22
CA PHE A 27 0.01 18.29 14.21
C PHE A 27 0.91 17.62 14.87
N ASP A 28 0.96 16.98 14.76
CA ASP A 28 1.61 15.89 15.44
C ASP A 28 2.93 15.61 14.79
N THR A 29 3.99 15.66 15.52
CA THR A 29 5.32 15.48 14.99
C THR A 29 5.65 14.02 14.73
N LYS A 30 4.92 13.11 15.31
CA LYS A 30 5.12 11.68 15.11
C LYS A 30 4.32 11.22 13.89
N PRO A 31 4.94 10.51 12.93
CA PRO A 31 4.18 9.98 11.82
C PRO A 31 3.02 9.13 12.32
N ALA A 32 1.83 9.41 11.83
CA ALA A 32 0.67 8.63 12.22
C ALA A 32 0.87 7.19 11.77
N MET A 33 0.63 6.24 12.68
CA MET A 33 0.60 4.84 12.28
C MET A 33 -0.66 4.60 11.51
N HIS A 34 -0.48 4.18 10.26
CA HIS A 34 -1.63 3.85 9.43
C HIS A 34 -2.24 2.55 9.90
N THR A 35 -3.55 2.55 10.09
CA THR A 35 -4.25 1.37 10.56
C THR A 35 -4.76 0.50 9.43
N ASP A 36 -4.85 1.07 8.22
CA ASP A 36 -5.29 0.32 7.05
C ASP A 36 -4.73 0.95 5.76
N THR A 37 -4.96 0.24 4.66
CA THR A 37 -4.47 0.64 3.35
C THR A 37 -5.07 1.98 2.90
N THR A 38 -6.34 2.23 3.21
CA THR A 38 -6.99 3.48 2.83
C THR A 38 -6.30 4.68 3.50
N SER A 39 -6.02 4.57 4.81
CA SER A 39 -5.29 5.61 5.53
C SER A 39 -3.90 5.82 4.97
N TYR A 40 -3.21 4.73 4.65
CA TYR A 40 -1.88 4.79 4.06
C TYR A 40 -1.89 5.58 2.75
N ASN A 41 -2.80 5.22 1.84
CA ASN A 41 -2.90 5.88 0.55
C ASN A 41 -3.27 7.35 0.68
N ALA A 42 -4.22 7.66 1.58
CA ALA A 42 -4.72 9.02 1.76
C ALA A 42 -3.65 9.99 2.25
N ALA A 43 -2.62 9.49 2.92
CA ALA A 43 -1.54 10.32 3.45
C ALA A 43 -0.49 10.68 2.41
N LEU A 44 -0.57 10.12 1.20
CA LEU A 44 0.43 10.34 0.16
C LEU A 44 0.11 11.56 -0.69
N GLU A 45 1.11 12.07 -1.40
CA GLU A 45 0.92 13.11 -2.41
C GLU A 45 -0.02 12.60 -3.50
N PRO A 46 -0.74 13.51 -4.21
CA PRO A 46 -1.78 13.07 -5.16
C PRO A 46 -1.30 12.07 -6.21
N GLY A 47 -0.12 12.26 -6.78
CA GLY A 47 0.42 11.35 -7.80
C GLY A 47 0.71 9.97 -7.24
N ASP A 48 1.33 9.91 -6.05
CA ASP A 48 1.63 8.65 -5.38
C ASP A 48 0.36 7.96 -4.91
N ARG A 49 -0.60 8.74 -4.43
CA ARG A 49 -1.89 8.21 -4.00
C ARG A 49 -2.60 7.53 -5.16
N GLU A 50 -2.57 8.15 -6.34
CA GLU A 50 -3.19 7.61 -7.53
C GLU A 50 -2.59 6.25 -7.90
N VAL A 51 -1.25 6.14 -7.83
CA VAL A 51 -0.56 4.87 -8.05
C VAL A 51 -1.04 3.83 -7.05
N CYS A 52 -1.01 4.18 -5.77
CA CYS A 52 -1.36 3.24 -4.69
C CYS A 52 -2.84 2.84 -4.74
N ASP A 53 -3.73 3.77 -5.05
CA ASP A 53 -5.16 3.47 -5.17
C ASP A 53 -5.40 2.48 -6.31
N LEU A 54 -4.75 2.68 -7.45
CA LEU A 54 -4.87 1.77 -8.57
C LEU A 54 -4.31 0.39 -8.23
N LEU A 55 -3.13 0.35 -7.59
CA LEU A 55 -2.55 -0.92 -7.18
C LEU A 55 -3.46 -1.68 -6.20
N SER A 56 -3.98 -0.99 -5.18
CA SER A 56 -4.85 -1.64 -4.20
C SER A 56 -6.14 -2.13 -4.83
N GLN A 57 -6.71 -1.36 -5.74
CA GLN A 57 -7.92 -1.74 -6.46
C GLN A 57 -7.70 -3.02 -7.28
N GLU A 58 -6.61 -3.07 -8.04
CA GLU A 58 -6.32 -4.23 -8.89
C GLU A 58 -5.97 -5.45 -8.05
N ILE A 59 -5.22 -5.27 -6.97
CA ILE A 59 -4.90 -6.39 -6.08
C ILE A 59 -6.18 -6.98 -5.48
N ARG A 60 -7.08 -6.15 -4.99
CA ARG A 60 -8.34 -6.62 -4.42
C ARG A 60 -9.21 -7.31 -5.46
N ARG A 61 -9.18 -6.80 -6.68
CA ARG A 61 -9.96 -7.36 -7.77
C ARG A 61 -9.50 -8.76 -8.15
N HIS A 62 -8.18 -8.98 -8.17
CA HIS A 62 -7.62 -10.25 -8.62
C HIS A 62 -7.31 -11.22 -7.48
N LEU A 63 -7.21 -10.72 -6.25
CA LEU A 63 -6.99 -11.55 -5.06
C LEU A 63 -8.04 -11.23 -3.99
N PRO A 64 -9.34 -11.45 -4.29
CA PRO A 64 -10.39 -11.09 -3.33
C PRO A 64 -10.33 -11.91 -2.04
N GLU A 65 -9.70 -13.08 -2.06
CA GLU A 65 -9.55 -13.94 -0.89
C GLU A 65 -8.38 -13.53 0.00
N ALA A 66 -7.51 -12.61 -0.46
CA ALA A 66 -6.32 -12.24 0.31
C ALA A 66 -6.68 -11.33 1.49
N GLU A 67 -6.04 -11.57 2.61
CA GLU A 67 -6.15 -10.70 3.77
C GLU A 67 -5.23 -9.51 3.59
N ASN A 68 -5.76 -8.29 3.75
CA ASN A 68 -5.00 -7.06 3.61
C ASN A 68 -4.79 -6.42 4.97
N LYS A 69 -3.54 -6.06 5.27
CA LYS A 69 -3.23 -5.33 6.49
C LYS A 69 -1.94 -4.54 6.32
N ILE A 70 -1.72 -3.59 7.22
CA ILE A 70 -0.45 -2.87 7.29
C ILE A 70 0.57 -3.77 7.99
N TRP A 71 1.68 -4.00 7.33
CA TRP A 71 2.76 -4.84 7.85
C TRP A 71 4.09 -4.15 7.56
N HIS A 72 4.91 -3.98 8.59
CA HIS A 72 6.16 -3.21 8.51
C HIS A 72 5.93 -1.80 7.94
N GLY A 73 4.78 -1.20 8.29
CA GLY A 73 4.49 0.18 7.93
C GLY A 73 3.88 0.41 6.56
N HIS A 74 3.57 -0.65 5.80
CA HIS A 74 2.97 -0.49 4.47
C HIS A 74 1.96 -1.60 4.16
N PRO A 75 1.09 -1.38 3.15
CA PRO A 75 0.04 -2.36 2.82
C PRO A 75 0.62 -3.66 2.24
N VAL A 76 0.16 -4.78 2.77
CA VAL A 76 0.54 -6.11 2.31
C VAL A 76 -0.70 -6.99 2.25
N TRP A 77 -0.76 -7.87 1.27
CA TRP A 77 -1.82 -8.86 1.11
C TRP A 77 -1.25 -10.25 1.35
N PHE A 78 -2.00 -11.06 2.12
CA PHE A 78 -1.59 -12.37 2.57
C PHE A 78 -2.57 -13.44 2.08
N LEU A 79 -2.04 -14.59 1.69
CA LEU A 79 -2.84 -15.78 1.42
C LEU A 79 -2.43 -16.84 2.45
N ASP A 80 -3.41 -17.31 3.24
CA ASP A 80 -3.17 -18.29 4.32
C ASP A 80 -2.06 -17.85 5.28
N GLY A 81 -2.01 -16.53 5.54
CA GLY A 81 -1.00 -15.96 6.44
C GLY A 81 0.38 -15.77 5.82
N ASN A 82 0.54 -16.10 4.55
CA ASN A 82 1.82 -15.93 3.84
C ASN A 82 1.78 -14.66 2.99
N PRO A 83 2.76 -13.75 3.14
CA PRO A 83 2.74 -12.51 2.35
C PRO A 83 2.99 -12.82 0.87
N VAL A 84 2.18 -12.23 0.00
CA VAL A 84 2.31 -12.47 -1.44
C VAL A 84 2.60 -11.21 -2.23
N VAL A 85 1.96 -10.10 -1.89
CA VAL A 85 2.15 -8.85 -2.60
C VAL A 85 1.93 -7.66 -1.67
N GLY A 86 2.64 -6.58 -1.91
CA GLY A 86 2.44 -5.34 -1.17
C GLY A 86 3.09 -4.19 -1.91
N TYR A 87 2.85 -2.98 -1.45
CA TYR A 87 3.51 -1.82 -2.02
C TYR A 87 3.93 -0.85 -0.93
N SER A 88 4.92 -0.03 -1.25
CA SER A 88 5.40 0.98 -0.32
C SER A 88 5.88 2.21 -1.09
N LYS A 89 5.70 3.39 -0.47
CA LYS A 89 6.23 4.63 -1.01
C LYS A 89 7.71 4.71 -0.65
N LEU A 90 8.56 4.76 -1.66
CA LEU A 90 9.98 5.05 -1.51
C LEU A 90 10.20 6.53 -1.78
N LYS A 91 11.46 6.97 -1.69
CA LYS A 91 11.78 8.40 -1.81
C LYS A 91 11.30 9.00 -3.13
N HIS A 92 11.48 8.29 -4.23
CA HIS A 92 11.20 8.80 -5.57
C HIS A 92 10.17 7.98 -6.37
N CYS A 93 9.59 6.96 -5.78
CA CYS A 93 8.65 6.08 -6.50
C CYS A 93 7.79 5.28 -5.53
N VAL A 94 6.79 4.62 -6.07
CA VAL A 94 6.04 3.59 -5.35
C VAL A 94 6.57 2.24 -5.81
N ARG A 95 6.95 1.39 -4.87
CA ARG A 95 7.46 0.06 -5.16
C ARG A 95 6.36 -0.97 -4.92
N LEU A 96 6.10 -1.77 -5.94
CA LEU A 96 5.23 -2.94 -5.83
C LEU A 96 6.12 -4.16 -5.68
N LEU A 97 5.91 -4.95 -4.64
CA LEU A 97 6.76 -6.09 -4.32
C LEU A 97 5.93 -7.37 -4.31
N PHE A 98 6.44 -8.39 -5.01
CA PHE A 98 5.89 -9.74 -4.95
C PHE A 98 6.91 -10.61 -4.24
N TRP A 99 6.52 -11.22 -3.13
CA TRP A 99 7.43 -12.00 -2.30
C TRP A 99 8.01 -13.21 -3.03
N SER A 100 7.28 -13.76 -4.00
CA SER A 100 7.74 -14.90 -4.80
C SER A 100 7.96 -14.53 -6.27
N GLY A 101 8.12 -13.24 -6.57
CA GLY A 101 8.14 -12.72 -7.94
C GLY A 101 9.27 -13.23 -8.81
N GLN A 102 10.41 -13.61 -8.24
CA GLN A 102 11.52 -14.15 -9.03
C GLN A 102 11.17 -15.48 -9.74
N SER A 103 10.18 -16.17 -9.20
CA SER A 103 9.74 -17.46 -9.77
C SER A 103 8.66 -17.28 -10.84
N PHE A 104 8.23 -16.06 -11.11
CA PHE A 104 7.14 -15.81 -12.07
C PHE A 104 7.61 -15.88 -13.53
N GLY A 105 8.89 -15.64 -13.80
CA GLY A 105 9.39 -15.59 -15.16
C GLY A 105 8.88 -14.37 -15.96
N GLU A 106 8.68 -13.24 -15.30
CA GLU A 106 8.16 -12.02 -15.91
C GLU A 106 9.27 -10.98 -16.08
N ASP A 107 9.38 -10.43 -17.30
CA ASP A 107 10.43 -9.45 -17.59
C ASP A 107 10.21 -8.10 -16.90
N GLY A 108 8.96 -7.78 -16.56
CA GLY A 108 8.62 -6.51 -15.91
C GLY A 108 8.95 -6.45 -14.43
N LEU A 109 9.44 -7.53 -13.85
CA LEU A 109 9.77 -7.61 -12.43
C LEU A 109 11.28 -7.77 -12.25
N ALA A 110 11.86 -6.90 -11.42
CA ALA A 110 13.29 -6.94 -11.12
C ALA A 110 13.52 -7.68 -9.81
N LYS A 111 14.59 -8.45 -9.74
CA LYS A 111 14.94 -9.18 -8.51
C LYS A 111 15.16 -8.21 -7.35
N GLU A 112 14.67 -8.60 -6.17
CA GLU A 112 14.85 -7.83 -4.95
C GLU A 112 15.38 -8.76 -3.86
N GLY A 113 16.59 -8.47 -3.40
CA GLY A 113 17.21 -9.23 -2.31
C GLY A 113 17.67 -10.62 -2.72
N SER A 114 18.03 -11.41 -1.71
CA SER A 114 18.63 -12.73 -1.89
C SER A 114 17.64 -13.89 -1.89
N PHE A 115 16.38 -13.60 -1.61
CA PHE A 115 15.33 -14.64 -1.61
C PHE A 115 14.61 -14.64 -2.96
N GLN A 116 13.28 -14.80 -2.96
CA GLN A 116 12.52 -14.94 -4.21
C GLN A 116 11.70 -13.71 -4.57
N ALA A 117 11.91 -12.60 -3.87
CA ALA A 117 11.15 -11.38 -4.09
C ALA A 117 11.56 -10.68 -5.40
N ALA A 118 10.59 -10.05 -6.04
CA ALA A 118 10.81 -9.20 -7.20
C ALA A 118 9.89 -7.99 -7.14
N GLU A 119 10.31 -6.90 -7.76
CA GLU A 119 9.63 -5.64 -7.63
C GLU A 119 9.40 -4.95 -8.96
N ALA A 120 8.41 -4.06 -8.99
CA ALA A 120 8.22 -3.07 -10.04
C ALA A 120 8.09 -1.70 -9.39
N ARG A 121 8.57 -0.65 -10.04
CA ARG A 121 8.55 0.70 -9.49
C ARG A 121 7.78 1.63 -10.42
N PHE A 122 6.96 2.50 -9.82
CA PHE A 122 6.11 3.43 -10.57
C PHE A 122 6.25 4.83 -10.01
N THR A 123 6.35 5.81 -10.91
CA THR A 123 6.33 7.23 -10.53
C THR A 123 5.00 7.89 -10.90
N ALA A 124 4.18 7.23 -11.72
CA ALA A 124 2.87 7.71 -12.14
C ALA A 124 1.95 6.53 -12.44
N ALA A 125 0.64 6.75 -12.27
CA ALA A 125 -0.34 5.68 -12.45
C ALA A 125 -0.41 5.17 -13.89
N ASP A 126 -0.10 6.02 -14.88
CA ASP A 126 -0.13 5.62 -16.30
C ASP A 126 1.00 4.65 -16.68
N GLN A 127 1.97 4.45 -15.79
CA GLN A 127 3.04 3.46 -15.99
C GLN A 127 2.59 2.05 -15.64
N ILE A 128 1.44 1.90 -14.99
CA ILE A 128 0.94 0.60 -14.56
C ILE A 128 0.24 -0.08 -15.73
N ASP A 129 0.80 -1.19 -16.21
CA ASP A 129 0.17 -2.05 -17.19
C ASP A 129 -0.75 -3.01 -16.45
N THR A 130 -2.04 -2.74 -16.47
CA THR A 130 -3.01 -3.54 -15.72
C THR A 130 -3.11 -4.97 -16.23
N ALA A 131 -2.84 -5.22 -17.51
CA ALA A 131 -2.82 -6.57 -18.06
C ALA A 131 -1.63 -7.37 -17.50
N ALA A 132 -0.45 -6.74 -17.45
CA ALA A 132 0.73 -7.37 -16.84
C ALA A 132 0.50 -7.59 -15.36
N LEU A 133 -0.08 -6.63 -14.66
CA LEU A 133 -0.37 -6.73 -13.24
C LEU A 133 -1.34 -7.90 -12.96
N ALA A 134 -2.35 -8.07 -13.81
CA ALA A 134 -3.28 -9.19 -13.68
C ALA A 134 -2.56 -10.54 -13.78
N ARG A 135 -1.61 -10.65 -14.73
CA ARG A 135 -0.80 -11.87 -14.88
C ARG A 135 0.06 -12.11 -13.64
N TRP A 136 0.70 -11.07 -13.14
CA TRP A 136 1.56 -11.16 -11.93
C TRP A 136 0.74 -11.60 -10.72
N LEU A 137 -0.46 -11.06 -10.56
CA LEU A 137 -1.32 -11.39 -9.43
C LEU A 137 -1.83 -12.84 -9.53
N ALA A 138 -2.15 -13.31 -10.74
CA ALA A 138 -2.52 -14.71 -10.94
C ALA A 138 -1.35 -15.63 -10.58
N LYS A 139 -0.14 -15.27 -10.99
CA LYS A 139 1.06 -16.04 -10.65
C LYS A 139 1.37 -15.98 -9.15
N ALA A 140 1.09 -14.85 -8.50
CA ALA A 140 1.28 -14.72 -7.06
C ALA A 140 0.39 -15.68 -6.28
N ARG A 141 -0.79 -15.96 -6.78
CA ARG A 141 -1.68 -16.97 -6.18
C ARG A 141 -1.13 -18.39 -6.36
N ASP A 142 -0.61 -18.67 -7.54
CA ASP A 142 -0.24 -20.04 -7.93
C ASP A 142 1.20 -20.40 -7.55
N ILE A 143 2.08 -19.42 -7.41
CA ILE A 143 3.51 -19.64 -7.13
C ILE A 143 3.84 -18.95 -5.81
N GLN A 144 4.11 -19.74 -4.78
CA GLN A 144 4.39 -19.19 -3.45
C GLN A 144 5.54 -19.90 -2.78
N TRP A 145 6.39 -19.09 -2.11
CA TRP A 145 7.43 -19.58 -1.20
C TRP A 145 7.00 -19.29 0.23
N ASP A 146 7.43 -20.10 1.17
CA ASP A 146 6.96 -20.08 2.56
C ASP A 146 7.66 -19.01 3.39
N TYR A 147 7.31 -17.75 3.14
CA TYR A 147 7.80 -16.63 3.94
C TYR A 147 7.20 -16.62 5.35
N LYS A 148 6.03 -17.18 5.52
CA LYS A 148 5.33 -17.24 6.79
C LYS A 148 6.18 -17.91 7.87
N ASN A 149 6.92 -18.94 7.51
CA ASN A 149 7.71 -19.73 8.45
C ASN A 149 9.22 -19.49 8.33
N ILE A 150 9.64 -18.46 7.58
CA ILE A 150 11.06 -18.25 7.30
C ILE A 150 11.90 -18.04 8.57
N VAL A 151 11.36 -17.33 9.56
CA VAL A 151 12.06 -17.09 10.83
C VAL A 151 12.21 -18.39 11.60
N ARG A 152 11.13 -19.16 11.69
CA ARG A 152 11.14 -20.45 12.38
C ARG A 152 12.13 -21.42 11.73
N ARG A 153 12.30 -21.31 10.40
CA ARG A 153 13.25 -22.14 9.65
C ARG A 153 14.64 -21.51 9.55
N LYS A 154 14.92 -20.50 10.38
CA LYS A 154 16.23 -19.85 10.45
C LYS A 154 16.70 -19.34 9.10
N GLY A 155 15.78 -18.70 8.36
CA GLY A 155 16.09 -18.09 7.07
C GLY A 155 16.03 -19.05 5.88
N ARG A 156 15.68 -20.31 6.08
CA ARG A 156 15.56 -21.26 4.98
C ARG A 156 14.18 -21.14 4.34
N LEU A 157 14.17 -20.77 3.08
CA LEU A 157 12.93 -20.57 2.33
C LEU A 157 12.61 -21.82 1.55
N GLU A 158 11.36 -22.29 1.65
CA GLU A 158 10.88 -23.48 0.94
C GLU A 158 9.71 -23.11 0.05
N ARG A 159 9.59 -23.77 -1.08
CA ARG A 159 8.51 -23.51 -2.03
C ARG A 159 7.25 -24.23 -1.56
N LEU A 160 6.11 -23.53 -1.57
CA LEU A 160 4.81 -24.08 -1.20
C LEU A 160 4.08 -24.63 -2.43
N LYS A 161 4.11 -23.88 -3.56
CA LYS A 161 3.45 -24.32 -4.80
C LYS A 161 3.95 -23.52 -6.00
#